data_0d820a9a749425386a3d777362a2b3e5
#
_entry.id   0d820a9a749425386a3d777362a2b3e5
#
_cell.length_a   1.000
_cell.length_b   1.000
_cell.length_c   1.000
_cell.angle_alpha   90.00
_cell.angle_beta   90.00
_cell.angle_gamma   90.00
#
_symmetry.space_group_name_H-M   'P 1'
#
loop_
_entity.id
_entity.type
_entity.pdbx_description
1 polymer ?
#
loop_
_entity_poly.entity_id
_entity_poly.type
_entity_poly.pdbx_seq_one_letter_code
_entity_poly.pdbx_strand_id
1 'polypeptide(L)'
;MSVAGITAENAENFEDIEKQWAVKSFHHAETYFKLVSSVPARQVKLTPIDDEIYTAFRGEFPDLNVGVLKELEDFKTEKAKAKWRDFIMNIVIQLSPNCHPIVIQLPPPRYEKKVQDFNFGTLLRNRSGEDYAQDNCFFVTRFQFLAIEIARNREGNNDALCNK
;
A
#
# COMPACT_ATOMS: atom_id res chain seq x y z
N MET A 1 -4.69 9.97 32.12
CA MET A 1 -5.73 9.74 31.10
C MET A 1 -6.16 8.29 31.20
N SER A 2 -7.38 8.06 31.56
CA SER A 2 -7.95 6.71 31.67
C SER A 2 -8.12 6.12 30.29
N VAL A 3 -7.49 4.99 30.02
CA VAL A 3 -7.81 4.16 28.87
C VAL A 3 -9.15 3.50 29.17
N ALA A 4 -10.21 4.11 28.69
CA ALA A 4 -11.57 3.65 28.92
C ALA A 4 -11.78 2.29 28.24
N GLY A 5 -12.01 1.25 29.08
CA GLY A 5 -12.89 0.15 28.73
C GLY A 5 -12.38 -0.89 27.75
N ILE A 6 -11.19 -1.46 27.97
CA ILE A 6 -10.91 -2.81 27.43
C ILE A 6 -11.47 -3.80 28.46
N THR A 7 -12.64 -4.37 28.18
CA THR A 7 -13.19 -5.49 28.94
C THR A 7 -12.81 -6.81 28.26
N ALA A 8 -12.85 -7.92 28.97
CA ALA A 8 -12.57 -9.26 28.41
C ALA A 8 -13.47 -9.58 27.20
N GLU A 9 -14.70 -9.09 27.17
CA GLU A 9 -15.63 -9.24 26.03
C GLU A 9 -15.19 -8.44 24.79
N ASN A 10 -14.52 -7.27 24.98
CA ASN A 10 -13.97 -6.50 23.88
C ASN A 10 -12.67 -7.10 23.34
N ALA A 11 -11.93 -7.87 24.13
CA ALA A 11 -10.71 -8.53 23.69
C ALA A 11 -11.02 -9.68 22.69
N GLU A 12 -12.10 -10.44 22.88
CA GLU A 12 -12.56 -11.43 21.91
C GLU A 12 -12.96 -10.79 20.58
N ASN A 13 -13.61 -9.62 20.61
CA ASN A 13 -13.95 -8.87 19.41
C ASN A 13 -12.71 -8.36 18.64
N PHE A 14 -11.62 -8.03 19.32
CA PHE A 14 -10.36 -7.63 18.68
C PHE A 14 -9.70 -8.80 17.94
N GLU A 15 -9.68 -9.99 18.52
CA GLU A 15 -9.12 -11.18 17.88
C GLU A 15 -9.90 -11.56 16.62
N ASP A 16 -11.21 -11.47 16.66
CA ASP A 16 -12.06 -11.73 15.48
C ASP A 16 -11.87 -10.67 14.39
N ILE A 17 -11.70 -9.41 14.75
CA ILE A 17 -11.40 -8.33 13.80
C ILE A 17 -10.03 -8.54 13.16
N GLU A 18 -9.00 -8.90 13.92
CA GLU A 18 -7.67 -9.20 13.38
C GLU A 18 -7.70 -10.40 12.45
N LYS A 19 -8.42 -11.45 12.78
CA LYS A 19 -8.64 -12.63 11.90
C LYS A 19 -9.34 -12.24 10.60
N GLN A 20 -10.37 -11.41 10.67
CA GLN A 20 -11.08 -10.92 9.49
C GLN A 20 -10.18 -10.07 8.59
N TRP A 21 -9.34 -9.23 9.18
CA TRP A 21 -8.37 -8.43 8.42
C TRP A 21 -7.30 -9.29 7.75
N ALA A 22 -6.79 -10.29 8.44
CA ALA A 22 -5.83 -11.23 7.88
C ALA A 22 -6.42 -11.99 6.69
N VAL A 23 -7.64 -12.50 6.83
CA VAL A 23 -8.37 -13.20 5.75
C VAL A 23 -8.61 -12.26 4.56
N LYS A 24 -9.05 -11.04 4.80
CA LYS A 24 -9.29 -10.04 3.75
C LYS A 24 -8.00 -9.65 3.01
N SER A 25 -6.90 -9.48 3.74
CA SER A 25 -5.59 -9.18 3.15
C SER A 25 -5.07 -10.35 2.30
N PHE A 26 -5.28 -11.57 2.75
CA PHE A 26 -4.90 -12.77 2.00
C PHE A 26 -5.72 -12.91 0.71
N HIS A 27 -7.03 -12.74 0.78
CA HIS A 27 -7.88 -12.76 -0.42
C HIS A 27 -7.53 -11.66 -1.42
N HIS A 28 -7.19 -10.47 -0.94
CA HIS A 28 -6.69 -9.40 -1.79
C HIS A 28 -5.39 -9.80 -2.50
N ALA A 29 -4.43 -10.36 -1.75
CA ALA A 29 -3.15 -10.81 -2.30
C ALA A 29 -3.36 -11.89 -3.38
N GLU A 30 -4.18 -12.89 -3.10
CA GLU A 30 -4.52 -13.97 -4.04
C GLU A 30 -5.18 -13.44 -5.31
N THR A 31 -6.16 -12.55 -5.17
CA THR A 31 -6.87 -11.95 -6.30
C THR A 31 -5.94 -11.10 -7.15
N TYR A 32 -5.11 -10.29 -6.51
CA TYR A 32 -4.12 -9.46 -7.20
C TYR A 32 -3.07 -10.30 -7.94
N PHE A 33 -2.57 -11.36 -7.31
CA PHE A 33 -1.61 -12.25 -7.94
C PHE A 33 -2.19 -12.95 -9.19
N LYS A 34 -3.43 -13.42 -9.11
CA LYS A 34 -4.15 -13.96 -10.26
C LYS A 34 -4.27 -12.93 -11.39
N LEU A 35 -4.55 -11.68 -11.06
CA LEU A 35 -4.66 -10.60 -12.05
C LEU A 35 -3.33 -10.37 -12.78
N VAL A 36 -2.23 -10.15 -12.06
CA VAL A 36 -0.91 -9.85 -12.67
C VAL A 36 -0.28 -11.07 -13.37
N SER A 37 -0.75 -12.27 -13.04
CA SER A 37 -0.34 -13.51 -13.71
C SER A 37 -1.15 -13.79 -14.99
N SER A 38 -2.33 -13.21 -15.14
CA SER A 38 -3.26 -13.47 -16.23
C SER A 38 -3.26 -12.37 -17.31
N VAL A 39 -2.89 -11.15 -16.94
CA VAL A 39 -2.93 -9.97 -17.82
C VAL A 39 -1.54 -9.32 -17.83
N PRO A 40 -1.06 -8.85 -19.00
CA PRO A 40 0.20 -8.11 -19.06
C PRO A 40 0.20 -6.96 -18.05
N ALA A 41 1.17 -6.96 -17.15
CA ALA A 41 1.21 -6.05 -16.01
C ALA A 41 1.11 -4.56 -16.42
N ARG A 42 1.69 -4.20 -17.55
CA ARG A 42 1.65 -2.84 -18.10
C ARG A 42 0.25 -2.36 -18.51
N GLN A 43 -0.70 -3.26 -18.68
CA GLN A 43 -2.10 -2.95 -19.00
C GLN A 43 -2.99 -2.85 -17.76
N VAL A 44 -2.48 -3.28 -16.60
CA VAL A 44 -3.24 -3.26 -15.34
C VAL A 44 -3.33 -1.85 -14.80
N LYS A 45 -4.56 -1.36 -14.62
CA LYS A 45 -4.87 -0.15 -13.88
C LYS A 45 -5.41 -0.51 -12.50
N LEU A 46 -4.78 0.01 -11.46
CA LEU A 46 -5.18 -0.25 -10.07
C LEU A 46 -6.12 0.84 -9.55
N THR A 47 -5.93 2.08 -10.00
CA THR A 47 -6.75 3.22 -9.61
C THR A 47 -6.97 4.16 -10.79
N PRO A 48 -7.96 5.07 -10.73
CA PRO A 48 -8.13 6.13 -11.73
C PRO A 48 -6.98 7.15 -11.79
N ILE A 49 -6.15 7.19 -10.74
CA ILE A 49 -5.06 8.17 -10.54
C ILE A 49 -3.67 7.52 -10.52
N ASP A 50 -3.49 6.41 -11.22
CA ASP A 50 -2.20 5.70 -11.29
C ASP A 50 -1.06 6.57 -11.79
N ASP A 51 -1.34 7.49 -12.73
CA ASP A 51 -0.32 8.39 -13.30
C ASP A 51 0.20 9.38 -12.25
N GLU A 52 -0.69 9.95 -11.47
CA GLU A 52 -0.37 10.88 -10.40
C GLU A 52 0.40 10.19 -9.28
N ILE A 53 -0.06 9.00 -8.87
CA ILE A 53 0.62 8.19 -7.83
C ILE A 53 2.03 7.84 -8.29
N TYR A 54 2.20 7.37 -9.51
CA TYR A 54 3.51 6.98 -10.04
C TYR A 54 4.47 8.16 -10.12
N THR A 55 4.01 9.29 -10.65
CA THR A 55 4.83 10.50 -10.79
C THR A 55 5.29 11.02 -9.43
N ALA A 56 4.39 11.11 -8.48
CA ALA A 56 4.71 11.54 -7.13
C ALA A 56 5.62 10.54 -6.40
N PHE A 57 5.38 9.23 -6.58
CA PHE A 57 6.20 8.18 -5.99
C PHE A 57 7.64 8.25 -6.51
N ARG A 58 7.85 8.35 -7.81
CA ARG A 58 9.19 8.45 -8.37
C ARG A 58 9.87 9.79 -8.08
N GLY A 59 9.11 10.84 -7.86
CA GLY A 59 9.64 12.12 -7.36
C GLY A 59 10.24 11.99 -5.97
N GLU A 60 9.61 11.26 -5.07
CA GLU A 60 10.07 11.05 -3.69
C GLU A 60 11.09 9.91 -3.56
N PHE A 61 10.90 8.83 -4.32
CA PHE A 61 11.72 7.63 -4.27
C PHE A 61 12.37 7.30 -5.63
N PRO A 62 13.26 8.17 -6.16
CA PRO A 62 13.85 7.98 -7.50
C PRO A 62 14.69 6.69 -7.59
N ASP A 63 15.39 6.34 -6.52
CA ASP A 63 16.37 5.25 -6.50
C ASP A 63 15.87 3.95 -5.85
N LEU A 64 14.61 3.91 -5.40
CA LEU A 64 14.05 2.73 -4.75
C LEU A 64 13.90 1.57 -5.75
N ASN A 65 14.56 0.45 -5.45
CA ASN A 65 14.42 -0.78 -6.23
C ASN A 65 13.11 -1.48 -5.91
N VAL A 66 12.08 -1.26 -6.72
CA VAL A 66 10.76 -1.88 -6.52
C VAL A 66 10.72 -3.36 -6.88
N GLY A 67 11.70 -3.86 -7.62
CA GLY A 67 11.80 -5.28 -7.95
C GLY A 67 12.18 -6.15 -6.75
N VAL A 68 13.02 -5.62 -5.86
CA VAL A 68 13.45 -6.29 -4.62
C VAL A 68 13.41 -5.29 -3.48
N LEU A 69 12.42 -5.44 -2.60
CA LEU A 69 12.24 -4.57 -1.43
C LEU A 69 12.88 -5.18 -0.19
N LYS A 70 13.37 -4.31 0.67
CA LYS A 70 13.89 -4.65 1.98
C LYS A 70 12.99 -4.03 3.04
N GLU A 71 12.16 -4.83 3.66
CA GLU A 71 11.15 -4.38 4.62
C GLU A 71 11.73 -3.43 5.69
N LEU A 72 12.84 -3.81 6.30
CA LEU A 72 13.45 -3.02 7.38
C LEU A 72 14.02 -1.70 6.87
N GLU A 73 14.77 -1.72 5.77
CA GLU A 73 15.46 -0.54 5.23
C GLU A 73 14.49 0.44 4.56
N ASP A 74 13.58 -0.10 3.74
CA ASP A 74 12.71 0.71 2.85
C ASP A 74 11.43 1.21 3.54
N PHE A 75 11.01 0.57 4.65
CA PHE A 75 9.73 0.87 5.32
C PHE A 75 9.82 1.11 6.82
N LYS A 76 10.74 0.46 7.53
CA LYS A 76 10.74 0.45 9.01
C LYS A 76 11.70 1.46 9.65
N THR A 77 12.72 1.94 8.94
CA THR A 77 13.61 2.97 9.47
C THR A 77 12.86 4.29 9.66
N GLU A 78 13.29 5.11 10.62
CA GLU A 78 12.70 6.44 10.85
C GLU A 78 12.79 7.34 9.61
N LYS A 79 13.90 7.25 8.87
CA LYS A 79 14.08 7.96 7.60
C LYS A 79 13.08 7.49 6.53
N ALA A 80 12.87 6.19 6.40
CA ALA A 80 11.91 5.64 5.46
C ALA A 80 10.48 6.05 5.84
N LYS A 81 10.10 5.94 7.11
CA LYS A 81 8.79 6.37 7.60
C LYS A 81 8.52 7.86 7.35
N ALA A 82 9.53 8.72 7.53
CA ALA A 82 9.41 10.14 7.21
C ALA A 82 9.16 10.37 5.72
N LYS A 83 9.94 9.73 4.85
CA LYS A 83 9.75 9.80 3.39
C LYS A 83 8.37 9.32 2.96
N TRP A 84 7.88 8.21 3.49
CA TRP A 84 6.55 7.70 3.18
C TRP A 84 5.45 8.66 3.64
N ARG A 85 5.61 9.32 4.80
CA ARG A 85 4.70 10.38 5.25
C ARG A 85 4.68 11.56 4.28
N ASP A 86 5.85 12.05 3.90
CA ASP A 86 5.99 13.19 2.98
C ASP A 86 5.37 12.86 1.61
N PHE A 87 5.60 11.65 1.10
CA PHE A 87 4.98 11.16 -0.12
C PHE A 87 3.45 11.17 -0.04
N ILE A 88 2.88 10.61 1.02
CA ILE A 88 1.42 10.58 1.22
C ILE A 88 0.88 12.00 1.31
N MET A 89 1.55 12.88 2.04
CA MET A 89 1.17 14.28 2.19
C MET A 89 1.20 15.04 0.87
N ASN A 90 2.23 14.85 0.06
CA ASN A 90 2.37 15.50 -1.25
C ASN A 90 1.24 15.08 -2.20
N ILE A 91 0.90 13.80 -2.24
CA ILE A 91 -0.25 13.33 -3.03
C ILE A 91 -1.55 13.92 -2.50
N VAL A 92 -1.72 13.97 -1.19
CA VAL A 92 -2.87 14.58 -0.53
C VAL A 92 -3.04 16.01 -1.00
N ILE A 93 -1.99 16.80 -0.99
CA ILE A 93 -1.99 18.20 -1.41
C ILE A 93 -2.29 18.34 -2.91
N GLN A 94 -1.64 17.55 -3.76
CA GLN A 94 -1.85 17.59 -5.21
C GLN A 94 -3.27 17.24 -5.64
N LEU A 95 -3.91 16.31 -4.96
CA LEU A 95 -5.28 15.87 -5.27
C LEU A 95 -6.37 16.76 -4.65
N SER A 96 -6.00 17.67 -3.78
CA SER A 96 -6.93 18.63 -3.12
C SER A 96 -6.33 20.03 -3.04
N PRO A 97 -6.30 20.77 -4.16
CA PRO A 97 -5.70 22.10 -4.21
C PRO A 97 -6.34 23.13 -3.27
N ASN A 98 -7.48 22.82 -2.65
CA ASN A 98 -8.19 23.66 -1.69
C ASN A 98 -8.02 23.25 -0.23
N CYS A 99 -7.13 22.31 0.09
CA CYS A 99 -6.86 21.91 1.48
C CYS A 99 -5.77 22.80 2.09
N HIS A 100 -6.15 23.60 3.07
CA HIS A 100 -5.23 24.38 3.89
C HIS A 100 -4.34 23.45 4.74
N PRO A 101 -3.04 23.78 4.96
CA PRO A 101 -2.10 22.94 5.73
C PRO A 101 -2.53 22.59 7.16
N ILE A 102 -3.46 23.31 7.72
CA ILE A 102 -3.96 23.12 9.11
C ILE A 102 -4.89 21.90 9.26
N VAL A 103 -5.43 21.36 8.14
CA VAL A 103 -6.37 20.23 8.15
C VAL A 103 -5.65 18.87 8.15
N ILE A 104 -4.34 18.87 8.15
CA ILE A 104 -3.47 17.69 7.99
C ILE A 104 -3.41 16.81 9.25
N GLN A 105 -3.91 17.27 10.39
CA GLN A 105 -3.93 16.49 11.65
C GLN A 105 -5.11 15.53 11.80
N LEU A 106 -6.07 15.55 10.88
CA LEU A 106 -7.17 14.61 10.83
C LEU A 106 -7.10 13.83 9.52
N PRO A 107 -7.32 12.50 9.51
CA PRO A 107 -7.44 11.77 8.26
C PRO A 107 -8.60 12.39 7.47
N PRO A 108 -8.32 13.00 6.30
CA PRO A 108 -9.36 13.74 5.61
C PRO A 108 -10.41 12.78 5.04
N PRO A 109 -11.68 12.96 5.34
CA PRO A 109 -12.77 12.12 4.84
C PRO A 109 -12.93 12.14 3.31
N ARG A 110 -12.13 12.95 2.62
CA ARG A 110 -12.19 13.11 1.16
C ARG A 110 -11.35 12.09 0.38
N TYR A 111 -10.41 11.38 1.03
CA TYR A 111 -9.56 10.36 0.39
C TYR A 111 -10.22 9.00 0.31
N GLU A 112 -11.10 8.70 1.23
CA GLU A 112 -11.93 7.49 1.22
C GLU A 112 -12.71 7.32 -0.09
N LYS A 113 -12.97 8.43 -0.81
CA LYS A 113 -13.66 8.38 -2.10
C LYS A 113 -12.75 8.16 -3.31
N LYS A 114 -11.44 8.45 -3.22
CA LYS A 114 -10.51 8.31 -4.34
C LYS A 114 -9.67 7.05 -4.28
N VAL A 115 -9.26 6.65 -3.08
CA VAL A 115 -8.61 5.37 -2.82
C VAL A 115 -9.36 4.71 -1.66
N GLN A 116 -10.19 3.74 -1.99
CA GLN A 116 -10.94 2.98 -1.01
C GLN A 116 -9.99 2.24 -0.07
N ASP A 117 -10.26 2.30 1.23
CA ASP A 117 -9.48 1.62 2.27
C ASP A 117 -7.97 1.95 2.27
N PHE A 118 -7.59 3.21 2.04
CA PHE A 118 -6.19 3.64 1.88
C PHE A 118 -5.26 3.26 3.05
N ASN A 119 -5.78 3.16 4.28
CA ASN A 119 -5.06 2.74 5.48
C ASN A 119 -5.15 1.24 5.77
N PHE A 120 -5.85 0.48 4.94
CA PHE A 120 -6.03 -0.95 5.18
C PHE A 120 -4.70 -1.69 5.02
N GLY A 121 -4.37 -2.57 5.99
CA GLY A 121 -3.20 -3.43 5.93
C GLY A 121 -3.27 -4.38 4.72
N THR A 122 -2.29 -4.28 3.84
CA THR A 122 -2.23 -5.02 2.58
C THR A 122 -0.92 -5.78 2.50
N LEU A 123 -0.93 -7.02 2.01
CA LEU A 123 0.28 -7.78 1.79
C LEU A 123 1.01 -7.31 0.54
N LEU A 124 2.30 -7.04 0.68
CA LEU A 124 3.20 -6.66 -0.41
C LEU A 124 4.33 -7.68 -0.52
N ARG A 125 4.66 -8.10 -1.74
CA ARG A 125 5.78 -9.01 -1.98
C ARG A 125 7.12 -8.30 -1.87
N ASN A 126 8.10 -8.96 -1.28
CA ASN A 126 9.48 -8.47 -1.25
C ASN A 126 10.10 -8.53 -2.65
N ARG A 127 10.03 -9.71 -3.29
CA ARG A 127 10.51 -9.95 -4.65
C ARG A 127 9.34 -10.00 -5.63
N SER A 128 9.33 -9.12 -6.62
CA SER A 128 8.22 -8.95 -7.56
C SER A 128 8.01 -10.17 -8.46
N GLY A 129 9.07 -10.87 -8.83
CA GLY A 129 9.03 -12.03 -9.74
C GLY A 129 8.57 -13.34 -9.08
N GLU A 130 8.28 -13.33 -7.79
CA GLU A 130 7.87 -14.52 -7.02
C GLU A 130 6.44 -14.35 -6.48
N ASP A 131 5.82 -15.49 -6.14
CA ASP A 131 4.49 -15.52 -5.54
C ASP A 131 4.50 -15.04 -4.07
N TYR A 132 3.31 -14.82 -3.53
CA TYR A 132 3.13 -14.58 -2.11
C TYR A 132 3.50 -15.83 -1.30
N ALA A 133 4.52 -15.71 -0.48
CA ALA A 133 4.98 -16.73 0.44
C ALA A 133 5.29 -16.08 1.80
N GLN A 134 5.35 -16.86 2.85
CA GLN A 134 5.58 -16.34 4.21
C GLN A 134 6.88 -15.54 4.31
N ASP A 135 7.91 -15.93 3.56
CA ASP A 135 9.20 -15.26 3.48
C ASP A 135 9.30 -14.20 2.37
N ASN A 136 8.26 -14.05 1.56
CA ASN A 136 8.23 -13.13 0.43
C ASN A 136 7.12 -12.07 0.52
N CYS A 137 6.52 -11.86 1.67
CA CYS A 137 5.54 -10.80 1.84
C CYS A 137 5.58 -10.19 3.24
N PHE A 138 5.13 -8.94 3.31
CA PHE A 138 4.97 -8.20 4.56
C PHE A 138 3.79 -7.23 4.46
N PHE A 139 3.33 -6.75 5.61
CA PHE A 139 2.21 -5.81 5.66
C PHE A 139 2.66 -4.38 5.45
N VAL A 140 1.93 -3.69 4.59
CA VAL A 140 2.04 -2.24 4.33
C VAL A 140 0.64 -1.63 4.32
N THR A 141 0.56 -0.30 4.27
CA THR A 141 -0.71 0.36 4.00
C THR A 141 -1.11 0.15 2.53
N ARG A 142 -2.41 0.19 2.24
CA ARG A 142 -2.89 0.06 0.86
C ARG A 142 -2.27 1.10 -0.08
N PHE A 143 -2.01 2.30 0.42
CA PHE A 143 -1.40 3.35 -0.38
C PHE A 143 0.06 3.03 -0.76
N GLN A 144 0.84 2.49 0.18
CA GLN A 144 2.19 2.00 -0.10
C GLN A 144 2.17 0.84 -1.11
N PHE A 145 1.24 -0.10 -0.95
CA PHE A 145 1.03 -1.19 -1.90
C PHE A 145 0.75 -0.65 -3.32
N LEU A 146 -0.19 0.29 -3.45
CA LEU A 146 -0.52 0.88 -4.76
C LEU A 146 0.69 1.57 -5.39
N ALA A 147 1.43 2.38 -4.65
CA ALA A 147 2.60 3.08 -5.16
C ALA A 147 3.66 2.10 -5.70
N ILE A 148 3.97 1.06 -4.94
CA ILE A 148 4.96 0.05 -5.33
C ILE A 148 4.49 -0.79 -6.51
N GLU A 149 3.26 -1.29 -6.48
CA GLU A 149 2.76 -2.18 -7.53
C GLU A 149 2.48 -1.45 -8.86
N ILE A 150 2.05 -0.18 -8.80
CA ILE A 150 1.96 0.65 -10.01
C ILE A 150 3.35 0.83 -10.64
N ALA A 151 4.37 1.11 -9.83
CA ALA A 151 5.75 1.23 -10.33
C ALA A 151 6.25 -0.11 -10.92
N ARG A 152 6.02 -1.24 -10.25
CA ARG A 152 6.36 -2.57 -10.75
C ARG A 152 5.71 -2.87 -12.09
N ASN A 153 4.44 -2.54 -12.23
CA ASN A 153 3.69 -2.80 -13.46
C ASN A 153 4.21 -1.93 -14.62
N ARG A 154 4.55 -0.68 -14.38
CA ARG A 154 5.06 0.23 -15.41
C ARG A 154 6.50 -0.04 -15.81
N GLU A 155 7.32 -0.41 -14.85
CA GLU A 155 8.74 -0.65 -15.05
C GLU A 155 9.06 -2.09 -15.50
N GLY A 156 8.04 -2.94 -15.61
CA GLY A 156 8.19 -4.31 -16.11
C GLY A 156 8.66 -5.33 -15.07
N ASN A 157 8.69 -4.96 -13.77
CA ASN A 157 9.10 -5.88 -12.71
C ASN A 157 8.11 -7.04 -12.49
N ASN A 158 6.86 -6.90 -12.94
CA ASN A 158 5.85 -7.95 -12.88
C ASN A 158 5.67 -8.71 -14.22
N ASP A 159 6.37 -8.32 -15.29
CA ASP A 159 6.19 -8.91 -16.61
C ASP A 159 6.49 -10.42 -16.63
N ALA A 160 7.43 -10.87 -15.81
CA ALA A 160 7.80 -12.28 -15.69
C ALA A 160 6.68 -13.18 -15.11
N LEU A 161 5.68 -12.61 -14.45
CA LEU A 161 4.58 -13.37 -13.86
C LEU A 161 3.54 -13.81 -14.90
N CYS A 162 3.31 -13.00 -15.92
CA CYS A 162 2.35 -13.30 -16.98
C CYS A 162 2.85 -14.38 -17.96
N ASN A 163 4.15 -14.68 -17.94
CA ASN A 163 4.78 -15.65 -18.85
C ASN A 163 5.04 -17.02 -18.19
N LYS A 164 4.54 -17.23 -17.02
CA LYS A 164 4.55 -18.52 -16.32
C LYS A 164 3.22 -19.21 -16.52
#